data_39283a4a03d428a95183e3b86633f95b
#
_entry.id   39283a4a03d428a95183e3b86633f95b
#
_cell.length_a   1.000
_cell.length_b   1.000
_cell.length_c   1.000
_cell.angle_alpha   90.00
_cell.angle_beta   90.00
_cell.angle_gamma   90.00
#
_symmetry.space_group_name_H-M   'P 1'
#
loop_
_entity.id
_entity.type
_entity.pdbx_description
1 polymer ?
#
loop_
_entity_poly.entity_id
_entity_poly.type
_entity_poly.pdbx_seq_one_letter_code
_entity_poly.pdbx_strand_id
1 'polypeptide(L)'
;MEIAVIGAGIIGSCTAWAAAKQGHRVVLFEQDSPMSHTSQSSSKLLHGGLRYLETGQFSLVQKALQARRFWLERAPQFCRPLELLFPIYGKRGRPRWQIGIGTKLYDILARGSGFPRSRWLDRQEVLARNPN
;
A
#
# COMPACT_ATOMS: atom_id res chain seq x y z
N MET A 1 -8.11 15.14 26.75
CA MET A 1 -8.93 15.88 25.78
C MET A 1 -10.02 14.94 25.30
N GLU A 2 -11.23 15.43 25.04
CA GLU A 2 -12.29 14.66 24.38
C GLU A 2 -12.30 15.00 22.91
N ILE A 3 -12.42 13.96 22.05
CA ILE A 3 -12.37 14.08 20.61
C ILE A 3 -13.56 13.33 20.01
N ALA A 4 -14.34 14.01 19.18
CA ALA A 4 -15.37 13.41 18.35
C ALA A 4 -14.83 13.20 16.93
N VAL A 5 -14.93 11.97 16.42
CA VAL A 5 -14.59 11.64 15.03
C VAL A 5 -15.87 11.27 14.30
N ILE A 6 -16.08 11.87 13.15
CA ILE A 6 -17.27 11.62 12.32
C ILE A 6 -16.88 10.83 11.09
N GLY A 7 -17.53 9.66 10.91
CA GLY A 7 -17.28 8.70 9.84
C GLY A 7 -16.31 7.58 10.25
N ALA A 8 -16.78 6.33 10.22
CA ALA A 8 -16.00 5.13 10.53
C ALA A 8 -15.48 4.42 9.28
N GLY A 9 -15.09 5.17 8.26
CA GLY A 9 -14.25 4.68 7.18
C GLY A 9 -12.81 4.45 7.66
N ILE A 10 -11.91 4.01 6.78
CA ILE A 10 -10.50 3.73 7.14
C ILE A 10 -9.80 4.94 7.77
N ILE A 11 -10.05 6.15 7.27
CA ILE A 11 -9.42 7.37 7.80
C ILE A 11 -9.93 7.66 9.21
N GLY A 12 -11.26 7.71 9.41
CA GLY A 12 -11.82 8.03 10.73
C GLY A 12 -11.49 6.98 11.78
N SER A 13 -11.57 5.70 11.43
CA SER A 13 -11.20 4.61 12.33
C SER A 13 -9.72 4.67 12.75
N CYS A 14 -8.80 4.93 11.80
CA CYS A 14 -7.38 5.09 12.11
C CYS A 14 -7.11 6.36 12.93
N THR A 15 -7.83 7.45 12.68
CA THR A 15 -7.71 8.70 13.45
C THR A 15 -8.19 8.49 14.89
N ALA A 16 -9.36 7.88 15.07
CA ALA A 16 -9.90 7.55 16.38
C ALA A 16 -8.95 6.65 17.18
N TRP A 17 -8.44 5.59 16.53
CA TRP A 17 -7.46 4.70 17.14
C TRP A 17 -6.17 5.42 17.54
N ALA A 18 -5.62 6.26 16.68
CA ALA A 18 -4.39 7.00 16.95
C ALA A 18 -4.56 7.99 18.12
N ALA A 19 -5.70 8.69 18.18
CA ALA A 19 -6.02 9.60 19.27
C ALA A 19 -6.21 8.86 20.61
N ALA A 20 -6.95 7.74 20.59
CA ALA A 20 -7.15 6.91 21.77
C ALA A 20 -5.81 6.34 22.30
N LYS A 21 -4.91 5.94 21.39
CA LYS A 21 -3.56 5.47 21.76
C LYS A 21 -2.71 6.56 22.44
N GLN A 22 -2.99 7.83 22.18
CA GLN A 22 -2.35 8.97 22.83
C GLN A 22 -2.99 9.36 24.18
N GLY A 23 -3.97 8.57 24.66
CA GLY A 23 -4.65 8.80 25.92
C GLY A 23 -5.82 9.77 25.83
N HIS A 24 -6.31 10.08 24.64
CA HIS A 24 -7.51 10.90 24.48
C HIS A 24 -8.77 10.04 24.63
N ARG A 25 -9.82 10.65 25.18
CA ARG A 25 -11.16 10.07 25.16
C ARG A 25 -11.77 10.34 23.78
N VAL A 26 -12.12 9.26 23.06
CA VAL A 26 -12.58 9.38 21.67
C VAL A 26 -13.96 8.77 21.52
N VAL A 27 -14.84 9.49 20.83
CA VAL A 27 -16.14 8.99 20.36
C VAL A 27 -16.16 9.02 18.86
N LEU A 28 -16.45 7.87 18.24
CA LEU A 28 -16.54 7.71 16.79
C LEU A 28 -18.01 7.57 16.39
N PHE A 29 -18.47 8.47 15.56
CA PHE A 29 -19.85 8.48 15.03
C PHE A 29 -19.86 7.98 13.59
N GLU A 30 -20.79 7.10 13.30
CA GLU A 30 -21.05 6.60 11.94
C GLU A 30 -22.55 6.56 11.68
N GLN A 31 -22.96 6.99 10.51
CA GLN A 31 -24.39 7.00 10.13
C GLN A 31 -24.89 5.64 9.65
N ASP A 32 -23.97 4.79 9.18
CA ASP A 32 -24.22 3.48 8.60
C ASP A 32 -23.32 2.41 9.23
N SER A 33 -23.18 1.28 8.57
CA SER A 33 -22.18 0.28 8.97
C SER A 33 -20.76 0.80 8.74
N PRO A 34 -19.81 0.57 9.68
CA PRO A 34 -18.43 0.95 9.49
C PRO A 34 -17.86 0.41 8.16
N MET A 35 -17.05 1.22 7.48
CA MET A 35 -16.40 0.88 6.20
C MET A 35 -17.34 0.72 4.99
N SER A 36 -18.66 0.88 5.10
CA SER A 36 -19.64 0.52 4.07
C SER A 36 -19.58 1.35 2.78
N HIS A 37 -18.92 2.50 2.77
CA HIS A 37 -18.85 3.40 1.61
C HIS A 37 -17.49 3.30 0.86
N THR A 38 -16.78 4.39 0.69
CA THR A 38 -15.51 4.47 -0.08
C THR A 38 -14.48 3.43 0.35
N SER A 39 -14.37 3.15 1.65
CA SER A 39 -13.42 2.16 2.18
C SER A 39 -13.74 0.74 1.72
N GLN A 40 -15.01 0.38 1.59
CA GLN A 40 -15.43 -0.91 1.03
C GLN A 40 -15.13 -1.00 -0.46
N SER A 41 -15.25 0.09 -1.20
CA SER A 41 -15.04 0.15 -2.65
C SER A 41 -13.60 0.39 -3.06
N SER A 42 -12.65 0.37 -2.12
CA SER A 42 -11.21 0.49 -2.40
C SER A 42 -10.62 -0.83 -2.88
N SER A 43 -9.43 -0.80 -3.47
CA SER A 43 -8.68 -2.00 -3.85
C SER A 43 -8.22 -2.84 -2.65
N LYS A 44 -8.34 -2.31 -1.44
CA LYS A 44 -7.87 -2.91 -0.17
C LYS A 44 -6.37 -3.26 -0.16
N LEU A 45 -5.60 -2.63 -1.03
CA LEU A 45 -4.16 -2.82 -1.14
C LEU A 45 -3.41 -1.83 -0.27
N LEU A 46 -2.56 -2.32 0.62
CA LEU A 46 -1.56 -1.53 1.32
C LEU A 46 -0.34 -1.40 0.40
N HIS A 47 -0.28 -0.34 -0.41
CA HIS A 47 0.78 -0.16 -1.38
C HIS A 47 1.73 0.98 -1.03
N GLY A 48 2.99 0.86 -1.44
CA GLY A 48 4.03 1.87 -1.21
C GLY A 48 4.05 3.01 -2.24
N GLY A 49 3.08 3.03 -3.17
CA GLY A 49 2.93 4.13 -4.12
C GLY A 49 4.08 4.25 -5.12
N LEU A 50 4.41 3.18 -5.85
CA LEU A 50 5.45 3.18 -6.89
C LEU A 50 5.30 4.37 -7.87
N ARG A 51 4.07 4.79 -8.13
CA ARG A 51 3.76 5.93 -9.00
C ARG A 51 4.28 7.27 -8.45
N TYR A 52 4.41 7.41 -7.14
CA TYR A 52 4.93 8.64 -6.52
C TYR A 52 6.43 8.83 -6.73
N LEU A 53 7.18 7.77 -7.09
CA LEU A 53 8.57 7.90 -7.47
C LEU A 53 8.75 8.73 -8.74
N GLU A 54 7.79 8.68 -9.65
CA GLU A 54 7.81 9.42 -10.91
C GLU A 54 7.67 10.93 -10.70
N THR A 55 7.02 11.30 -9.62
CA THR A 55 6.83 12.71 -9.21
C THR A 55 7.84 13.15 -8.16
N GLY A 56 8.88 12.34 -7.89
CA GLY A 56 9.95 12.67 -6.93
C GLY A 56 9.54 12.69 -5.46
N GLN A 57 8.37 12.13 -5.13
CA GLN A 57 7.83 12.16 -3.76
C GLN A 57 8.40 11.02 -2.90
N PHE A 58 9.73 10.95 -2.77
CA PHE A 58 10.44 9.86 -2.06
C PHE A 58 10.04 9.74 -0.58
N SER A 59 9.84 10.87 0.10
CA SER A 59 9.42 10.86 1.51
C SER A 59 8.04 10.24 1.71
N LEU A 60 7.13 10.46 0.76
CA LEU A 60 5.79 9.85 0.79
C LEU A 60 5.87 8.33 0.57
N VAL A 61 6.70 7.88 -0.38
CA VAL A 61 6.95 6.45 -0.60
C VAL A 61 7.51 5.80 0.65
N GLN A 62 8.49 6.43 1.30
CA GLN A 62 9.10 5.90 2.51
C GLN A 62 8.07 5.78 3.65
N LYS A 63 7.26 6.81 3.87
CA LYS A 63 6.18 6.78 4.87
C LYS A 63 5.15 5.69 4.59
N ALA A 64 4.77 5.52 3.31
CA ALA A 64 3.83 4.47 2.91
C ALA A 64 4.41 3.05 3.11
N LEU A 65 5.71 2.85 2.85
CA LEU A 65 6.41 1.58 3.12
C LEU A 65 6.49 1.28 4.61
N GLN A 66 6.74 2.28 5.45
CA GLN A 66 6.74 2.15 6.91
C GLN A 66 5.33 1.79 7.43
N ALA A 67 4.30 2.47 6.94
CA ALA A 67 2.91 2.17 7.30
C ALA A 67 2.51 0.74 6.88
N ARG A 68 2.93 0.28 5.69
CA ARG A 68 2.71 -1.08 5.22
C ARG A 68 3.36 -2.12 6.14
N ARG A 69 4.62 -1.91 6.51
CA ARG A 69 5.33 -2.77 7.47
C ARG A 69 4.63 -2.81 8.81
N PHE A 70 4.24 -1.65 9.34
CA PHE A 70 3.51 -1.54 10.60
C PHE A 70 2.25 -2.41 10.61
N TRP A 71 1.43 -2.38 9.56
CA TRP A 71 0.22 -3.17 9.48
C TRP A 71 0.47 -4.66 9.29
N LEU A 72 1.51 -5.06 8.56
CA LEU A 72 1.91 -6.47 8.45
C LEU A 72 2.35 -7.06 9.79
N GLU A 73 3.04 -6.27 10.60
CA GLU A 73 3.48 -6.69 11.93
C GLU A 73 2.33 -6.71 12.96
N ARG A 74 1.39 -5.76 12.83
CA ARG A 74 0.29 -5.59 13.80
C ARG A 74 -0.95 -6.42 13.50
N ALA A 75 -1.21 -6.70 12.24
CA ALA A 75 -2.41 -7.38 11.81
C ALA A 75 -2.11 -8.45 10.73
N PRO A 76 -1.18 -9.40 11.00
CA PRO A 76 -0.76 -10.40 10.03
C PRO A 76 -1.90 -11.32 9.60
N GLN A 77 -2.93 -11.47 10.41
CA GLN A 77 -4.13 -12.23 10.08
C GLN A 77 -4.99 -11.58 8.98
N PHE A 78 -4.86 -10.26 8.78
CA PHE A 78 -5.60 -9.50 7.78
C PHE A 78 -4.75 -9.02 6.61
N CYS A 79 -3.42 -9.02 6.77
CA CYS A 79 -2.49 -8.51 5.77
C CYS A 79 -1.64 -9.64 5.20
N ARG A 80 -1.64 -9.79 3.87
CA ARG A 80 -0.81 -10.77 3.18
C ARG A 80 0.02 -10.09 2.09
N PRO A 81 1.28 -10.48 1.90
CA PRO A 81 2.05 -10.05 0.75
C PRO A 81 1.36 -10.49 -0.55
N LEU A 82 1.30 -9.58 -1.51
CA LEU A 82 0.78 -9.82 -2.84
C LEU A 82 1.85 -9.50 -3.88
N GLU A 83 2.18 -10.45 -4.74
CA GLU A 83 3.03 -10.20 -5.90
C GLU A 83 2.23 -9.48 -6.99
N LEU A 84 2.80 -8.41 -7.53
CA LEU A 84 2.22 -7.67 -8.64
C LEU A 84 3.08 -7.88 -9.89
N LEU A 85 2.45 -8.33 -10.96
CA LEU A 85 3.09 -8.45 -12.27
C LEU A 85 2.87 -7.16 -13.05
N PHE A 86 3.96 -6.55 -13.54
CA PHE A 86 3.93 -5.39 -14.41
C PHE A 86 4.23 -5.83 -15.84
N PRO A 87 3.21 -5.96 -16.70
CA PRO A 87 3.43 -6.34 -18.08
C PRO A 87 4.09 -5.19 -18.86
N ILE A 88 5.10 -5.53 -19.66
CA ILE A 88 5.81 -4.58 -20.50
C ILE A 88 5.53 -4.93 -21.96
N TYR A 89 4.70 -4.11 -22.59
CA TYR A 89 4.32 -4.27 -23.96
C TYR A 89 5.29 -3.51 -24.87
N GLY A 90 6.23 -4.20 -25.46
CA GLY A 90 7.17 -3.82 -26.54
C GLY A 90 7.27 -2.32 -26.84
N LYS A 91 6.69 -1.89 -27.97
CA LYS A 91 6.72 -0.49 -28.44
C LYS A 91 5.65 0.43 -27.82
N ARG A 92 4.70 -0.12 -27.08
CA ARG A 92 3.61 0.66 -26.44
C ARG A 92 3.83 0.67 -24.93
N GLY A 93 4.12 1.83 -24.37
CA GLY A 93 4.30 1.99 -22.94
C GLY A 93 5.68 2.51 -22.55
N ARG A 94 6.02 2.37 -21.26
CA ARG A 94 7.30 2.84 -20.72
C ARG A 94 8.43 1.91 -21.13
N PRO A 95 9.62 2.44 -21.47
CA PRO A 95 10.77 1.62 -21.81
C PRO A 95 11.24 0.79 -20.60
N ARG A 96 11.75 -0.41 -20.88
CA ARG A 96 12.21 -1.36 -19.84
C ARG A 96 13.22 -0.75 -18.86
N TRP A 97 14.14 0.09 -19.35
CA TRP A 97 15.15 0.73 -18.51
C TRP A 97 14.52 1.67 -17.46
N GLN A 98 13.48 2.43 -17.83
CA GLN A 98 12.79 3.33 -16.91
C GLN A 98 12.08 2.55 -15.79
N ILE A 99 11.39 1.45 -16.14
CA ILE A 99 10.76 0.56 -15.17
C ILE A 99 11.83 -0.08 -14.28
N GLY A 100 12.96 -0.49 -14.84
CA GLY A 100 14.07 -1.07 -14.10
C GLY A 100 14.69 -0.11 -13.09
N ILE A 101 14.87 1.16 -13.46
CA ILE A 101 15.34 2.19 -12.51
C ILE A 101 14.31 2.42 -11.41
N GLY A 102 13.05 2.57 -11.76
CA GLY A 102 11.96 2.80 -10.79
C GLY A 102 11.82 1.66 -9.79
N THR A 103 11.86 0.41 -10.25
CA THR A 103 11.77 -0.77 -9.37
C THR A 103 13.00 -0.93 -8.49
N LYS A 104 14.22 -0.70 -9.00
CA LYS A 104 15.45 -0.71 -8.19
C LYS A 104 15.42 0.36 -7.11
N LEU A 105 14.99 1.59 -7.45
CA LEU A 105 14.86 2.66 -6.48
C LEU A 105 13.83 2.32 -5.40
N TYR A 106 12.70 1.75 -5.82
CA TYR A 106 11.69 1.27 -4.89
C TYR A 106 12.23 0.18 -3.95
N ASP A 107 13.00 -0.78 -4.47
CA ASP A 107 13.63 -1.83 -3.68
C ASP A 107 14.65 -1.28 -2.66
N ILE A 108 15.37 -0.20 -3.02
CA ILE A 108 16.28 0.49 -2.10
C ILE A 108 15.50 1.14 -0.95
N LEU A 109 14.42 1.85 -1.27
CA LEU A 109 13.56 2.48 -0.27
C LEU A 109 12.83 1.45 0.61
N ALA A 110 12.52 0.28 0.04
CA ALA A 110 11.87 -0.83 0.74
C ALA A 110 12.85 -1.73 1.55
N ARG A 111 14.14 -1.38 1.64
CA ARG A 111 15.11 -2.17 2.43
C ARG A 111 14.66 -2.27 3.89
N GLY A 112 14.73 -3.48 4.42
CA GLY A 112 14.28 -3.78 5.79
C GLY A 112 12.77 -3.96 5.94
N SER A 113 11.98 -3.90 4.85
CA SER A 113 10.54 -4.14 4.90
C SER A 113 10.14 -5.61 4.97
N GLY A 114 11.10 -6.54 4.83
CA GLY A 114 10.83 -7.99 4.80
C GLY A 114 10.26 -8.52 3.48
N PHE A 115 10.11 -7.64 2.45
CA PHE A 115 9.61 -8.05 1.14
C PHE A 115 10.74 -8.48 0.20
N PRO A 116 10.50 -9.47 -0.68
CA PRO A 116 11.44 -9.84 -1.72
C PRO A 116 11.66 -8.68 -2.69
N ARG A 117 12.84 -8.63 -3.29
CA ARG A 117 13.18 -7.63 -4.30
C ARG A 117 12.44 -7.88 -5.60
N SER A 118 12.22 -6.82 -6.35
CA SER A 118 11.68 -6.90 -7.71
C SER A 118 12.62 -7.70 -8.60
N ARG A 119 12.06 -8.53 -9.46
CA ARG A 119 12.82 -9.32 -10.44
C ARG A 119 12.17 -9.28 -11.82
N TRP A 120 12.97 -9.44 -12.82
CA TRP A 120 12.51 -9.64 -14.18
C TRP A 120 12.01 -11.05 -14.35
N LEU A 121 10.90 -11.20 -15.05
CA LEU A 121 10.37 -12.48 -15.48
C LEU A 121 10.48 -12.57 -17.00
N ASP A 122 10.83 -13.74 -17.49
CA ASP A 122 10.73 -14.04 -18.92
C ASP A 122 9.28 -14.41 -19.30
N ARG A 123 9.05 -14.62 -20.60
CA ARG A 123 7.72 -14.96 -21.10
C ARG A 123 7.20 -16.28 -20.54
N GLN A 124 8.07 -17.28 -20.41
CA GLN A 124 7.67 -18.60 -19.93
C GLN A 124 7.27 -18.55 -18.46
N GLU A 125 8.04 -17.85 -17.63
CA GLU A 125 7.73 -17.62 -16.22
C GLU A 125 6.39 -16.87 -16.03
N VAL A 126 6.13 -15.87 -16.89
CA VAL A 126 4.86 -15.12 -16.83
C VAL A 126 3.68 -16.01 -17.20
N LEU A 127 3.78 -16.78 -18.29
CA LEU A 127 2.72 -17.70 -18.73
C LEU A 127 2.48 -18.82 -17.73
N ALA A 128 3.51 -19.32 -17.05
CA ALA A 128 3.38 -20.31 -15.99
C ALA A 128 2.62 -19.78 -14.76
N ARG A 129 2.73 -18.48 -14.47
CA ARG A 129 2.04 -17.84 -13.33
C ARG A 129 0.65 -17.31 -13.68
N ASN A 130 0.42 -16.98 -14.91
CA ASN A 130 -0.85 -16.47 -15.44
C ASN A 130 -1.09 -17.06 -16.83
N PRO A 131 -1.62 -18.28 -16.92
CA PRO A 131 -1.77 -19.03 -18.17
C PRO A 131 -2.84 -18.50 -19.13
N ASN A 132 -3.64 -17.48 -18.74
CA ASN A 132 -4.71 -16.88 -19.57
C ASN A 132 -4.37 -15.46 -20.00
#